data_d13f4d42690f0316c208d78fc7af812f
#
_entry.id   d13f4d42690f0316c208d78fc7af812f
#
_cell.length_a   1.000
_cell.length_b   1.000
_cell.length_c   1.000
_cell.angle_alpha   90.00
_cell.angle_beta   90.00
_cell.angle_gamma   90.00
#
_symmetry.space_group_name_H-M   'P 1'
#
loop_
_entity.id
_entity.type
_entity.pdbx_description
1 polymer ?
#
loop_
_entity_poly.entity_id
_entity_poly.type
_entity_poly.pdbx_seq_one_letter_code
_entity_poly.pdbx_strand_id
1 'polypeptide(L)'
;MLKIIIEKASKSENFQLPKYHSENSSGLDIVADIKDPVNLNQNEIFLVPTGIKLKIPRGYEGQVRPRSGLALNHGITILNSPGTIDSDYRGEIKIILINHFSKMFTIKPNMRIGQIVFAPIVKIQLQLGDVNIFETKRSSKGFGSTGLE
;
A
#
# COMPACT_ATOMS: atom_id res chain seq x y z
N MET A 1 -14.61 3.27 17.37
CA MET A 1 -13.28 2.93 16.81
C MET A 1 -13.41 1.68 15.96
N LEU A 2 -12.88 1.67 14.71
CA LEU A 2 -12.90 0.51 13.82
C LEU A 2 -11.99 -0.59 14.37
N LYS A 3 -12.52 -1.82 14.49
CA LYS A 3 -11.75 -2.98 14.98
C LYS A 3 -11.30 -3.84 13.79
N ILE A 4 -9.99 -3.98 13.61
CA ILE A 4 -9.36 -4.88 12.63
C ILE A 4 -8.76 -6.06 13.40
N ILE A 5 -9.02 -7.29 12.95
CA ILE A 5 -8.40 -8.49 13.54
C ILE A 5 -7.15 -8.80 12.72
N ILE A 6 -6.04 -9.02 13.41
CA ILE A 6 -4.75 -9.44 12.84
C ILE A 6 -4.47 -10.87 13.29
N GLU A 7 -4.12 -11.73 12.32
CA GLU A 7 -3.60 -13.07 12.57
C GLU A 7 -2.10 -13.09 12.23
N LYS A 8 -1.28 -13.62 13.13
CA LYS A 8 0.14 -13.85 12.87
C LYS A 8 0.30 -15.01 11.91
N ALA A 9 0.84 -14.77 10.71
CA ALA A 9 1.25 -15.77 9.74
C ALA A 9 2.75 -16.08 9.81
N SER A 10 3.53 -15.17 10.42
CA SER A 10 4.97 -15.32 10.60
C SER A 10 5.32 -16.48 11.52
N LYS A 11 6.41 -17.17 11.19
CA LYS A 11 7.09 -18.15 12.08
C LYS A 11 8.22 -17.50 12.89
N SER A 12 8.52 -16.22 12.64
CA SER A 12 9.58 -15.48 13.32
C SER A 12 9.22 -15.24 14.80
N GLU A 13 10.17 -15.46 15.69
CA GLU A 13 10.05 -15.07 17.11
C GLU A 13 10.08 -13.54 17.28
N ASN A 14 10.73 -12.83 16.35
CA ASN A 14 10.85 -11.38 16.33
C ASN A 14 9.72 -10.70 15.54
N PHE A 15 8.57 -11.36 15.40
CA PHE A 15 7.40 -10.80 14.70
C PHE A 15 6.94 -9.48 15.34
N GLN A 16 6.67 -8.50 14.48
CA GLN A 16 6.20 -7.18 14.90
C GLN A 16 4.82 -6.89 14.31
N LEU A 17 3.90 -6.46 15.18
CA LEU A 17 2.61 -5.93 14.72
C LEU A 17 2.81 -4.56 14.06
N PRO A 18 2.04 -4.24 13.00
CA PRO A 18 1.95 -2.88 12.48
C PRO A 18 1.54 -1.89 13.57
N LYS A 19 2.17 -0.73 13.60
CA LYS A 19 1.88 0.29 14.60
C LYS A 19 1.93 1.71 14.03
N TYR A 20 1.19 2.60 14.64
CA TYR A 20 1.33 4.04 14.43
C TYR A 20 2.62 4.53 15.08
N HIS A 21 3.35 5.41 14.40
CA HIS A 21 4.57 6.00 14.95
C HIS A 21 4.37 7.38 15.58
N SER A 22 3.22 8.01 15.33
CA SER A 22 2.78 9.22 16.03
C SER A 22 1.28 9.17 16.27
N GLU A 23 0.78 9.94 17.21
CA GLU A 23 -0.63 9.99 17.60
C GLU A 23 -1.57 10.28 16.42
N ASN A 24 -1.14 11.14 15.50
CA ASN A 24 -1.94 11.56 14.35
C ASN A 24 -1.52 10.87 13.04
N SER A 25 -0.73 9.79 13.10
CA SER A 25 -0.39 9.03 11.89
C SER A 25 -1.62 8.38 11.29
N SER A 26 -1.80 8.48 9.96
CA SER A 26 -2.87 7.77 9.24
C SER A 26 -2.51 6.33 8.91
N GLY A 27 -1.22 6.04 8.73
CA GLY A 27 -0.73 4.71 8.34
C GLY A 27 -0.02 3.99 9.48
N LEU A 28 -0.23 2.68 9.55
CA LEU A 28 0.56 1.78 10.39
C LEU A 28 1.72 1.24 9.57
N ASP A 29 2.95 1.40 10.05
CA ASP A 29 4.13 0.85 9.36
C ASP A 29 4.09 -0.68 9.37
N ILE A 30 4.45 -1.25 8.21
CA ILE A 30 4.58 -2.70 7.98
C ILE A 30 6.06 -3.02 7.77
N VAL A 31 6.50 -4.12 8.36
CA VAL A 31 7.89 -4.59 8.28
C VAL A 31 8.04 -5.81 7.37
N ALA A 32 9.25 -6.02 6.86
CA ALA A 32 9.62 -7.21 6.10
C ALA A 32 9.77 -8.42 7.04
N ASP A 33 8.98 -9.47 6.83
CA ASP A 33 9.08 -10.75 7.54
C ASP A 33 9.93 -11.73 6.72
N ILE A 34 11.20 -11.41 6.57
CA ILE A 34 12.21 -12.22 5.91
C ILE A 34 13.27 -12.70 6.90
N LYS A 35 13.88 -13.85 6.63
CA LYS A 35 14.93 -14.42 7.49
C LYS A 35 16.28 -13.76 7.20
N ASP A 36 16.64 -13.69 5.92
CA ASP A 36 17.92 -13.19 5.46
C ASP A 36 17.73 -11.91 4.64
N PRO A 37 18.73 -10.99 4.62
CA PRO A 37 18.65 -9.80 3.78
C PRO A 37 18.50 -10.15 2.29
N VAL A 38 17.72 -9.36 1.57
CA VAL A 38 17.47 -9.50 0.14
C VAL A 38 17.99 -8.26 -0.58
N ASN A 39 18.85 -8.46 -1.57
CA ASN A 39 19.35 -7.40 -2.43
C ASN A 39 18.41 -7.21 -3.61
N LEU A 40 18.05 -5.95 -3.86
CA LEU A 40 17.15 -5.52 -4.92
C LEU A 40 17.92 -4.57 -5.85
N ASN A 41 18.32 -5.06 -7.03
CA ASN A 41 19.00 -4.25 -8.03
C ASN A 41 18.04 -3.28 -8.72
N GLN A 42 18.57 -2.41 -9.57
CA GLN A 42 17.75 -1.47 -10.35
C GLN A 42 16.70 -2.23 -11.17
N ASN A 43 15.45 -1.75 -11.12
CA ASN A 43 14.27 -2.29 -11.79
C ASN A 43 13.88 -3.72 -11.37
N GLU A 44 14.55 -4.30 -10.37
CA GLU A 44 14.11 -5.57 -9.80
C GLU A 44 12.86 -5.38 -8.93
N ILE A 45 12.03 -6.42 -8.94
CA ILE A 45 10.80 -6.52 -8.17
C ILE A 45 10.95 -7.68 -7.18
N PHE A 46 10.54 -7.45 -5.94
CA PHE A 46 10.52 -8.49 -4.93
C PHE A 46 9.22 -8.48 -4.14
N LEU A 47 8.60 -9.66 -4.00
CA LEU A 47 7.37 -9.85 -3.22
C LEU A 47 7.75 -10.14 -1.77
N VAL A 48 7.71 -9.12 -0.92
CA VAL A 48 8.13 -9.18 0.47
C VAL A 48 7.00 -9.68 1.36
N PRO A 49 7.17 -10.81 2.07
CA PRO A 49 6.20 -11.26 3.07
C PRO A 49 6.22 -10.30 4.28
N THR A 50 5.08 -10.16 4.94
CA THR A 50 4.92 -9.30 6.13
C THR A 50 4.53 -10.06 7.38
N GLY A 51 4.23 -11.35 7.26
CA GLY A 51 3.87 -12.23 8.37
C GLY A 51 2.50 -11.94 8.98
N ILE A 52 1.64 -11.15 8.31
CA ILE A 52 0.31 -10.81 8.83
C ILE A 52 -0.81 -11.20 7.86
N LYS A 53 -1.95 -11.60 8.42
CA LYS A 53 -3.24 -11.68 7.74
C LYS A 53 -4.22 -10.76 8.44
N LEU A 54 -5.18 -10.22 7.69
CA LEU A 54 -6.15 -9.26 8.21
C LEU A 54 -7.58 -9.75 7.99
N LYS A 55 -8.45 -9.46 8.98
CA LYS A 55 -9.90 -9.51 8.80
C LYS A 55 -10.42 -8.08 8.90
N ILE A 56 -10.64 -7.48 7.74
CA ILE A 56 -11.17 -6.13 7.59
C ILE A 56 -12.70 -6.22 7.58
N PRO A 57 -13.44 -5.38 8.31
CA PRO A 57 -14.89 -5.34 8.28
C PRO A 57 -15.42 -4.95 6.89
N ARG A 58 -16.61 -5.45 6.53
CA ARG A 58 -17.31 -5.01 5.31
C ARG A 58 -17.50 -3.50 5.29
N GLY A 59 -17.37 -2.88 4.13
CA GLY A 59 -17.45 -1.44 3.96
C GLY A 59 -16.12 -0.70 4.17
N TYR A 60 -15.03 -1.45 4.39
CA TYR A 60 -13.67 -0.91 4.49
C TYR A 60 -12.70 -1.71 3.65
N GLU A 61 -11.60 -1.06 3.28
CA GLU A 61 -10.43 -1.67 2.65
C GLU A 61 -9.14 -1.31 3.40
N GLY A 62 -8.08 -2.07 3.19
CA GLY A 62 -6.72 -1.68 3.51
C GLY A 62 -6.00 -1.19 2.26
N GLN A 63 -5.29 -0.08 2.35
CA GLN A 63 -4.45 0.46 1.29
C GLN A 63 -2.99 0.38 1.69
N VAL A 64 -2.22 -0.47 1.04
CA VAL A 64 -0.76 -0.53 1.22
C VAL A 64 -0.12 0.57 0.39
N ARG A 65 0.60 1.47 1.06
CA ARG A 65 1.22 2.67 0.48
C ARG A 65 2.73 2.68 0.74
N PRO A 66 3.54 3.29 -0.15
CA PRO A 66 4.97 3.42 0.06
C PRO A 66 5.29 4.36 1.23
N ARG A 67 6.53 4.28 1.72
CA ARG A 67 7.08 5.22 2.70
C ARG A 67 7.88 6.29 1.96
N SER A 68 7.57 7.55 2.25
CA SER A 68 8.21 8.71 1.60
C SER A 68 9.74 8.69 1.71
N GLY A 69 10.27 8.31 2.87
CA GLY A 69 11.73 8.23 3.07
C GLY A 69 12.41 7.15 2.22
N LEU A 70 11.76 5.99 1.99
CA LEU A 70 12.29 4.98 1.08
C LEU A 70 12.22 5.44 -0.38
N ALA A 71 11.12 6.07 -0.77
CA ALA A 71 10.95 6.60 -2.11
C ALA A 71 11.97 7.69 -2.44
N LEU A 72 12.11 8.70 -1.58
CA LEU A 72 12.98 9.85 -1.82
C LEU A 72 14.47 9.49 -1.77
N ASN A 73 14.89 8.75 -0.72
CA ASN A 73 16.31 8.54 -0.46
C ASN A 73 16.89 7.30 -1.14
N HIS A 74 16.04 6.34 -1.54
CA HIS A 74 16.48 5.05 -2.04
C HIS A 74 15.79 4.61 -3.34
N GLY A 75 14.81 5.37 -3.86
CA GLY A 75 14.04 5.01 -5.04
C GLY A 75 13.20 3.74 -4.88
N ILE A 76 12.93 3.34 -3.64
CA ILE A 76 12.13 2.15 -3.33
C ILE A 76 10.67 2.55 -3.20
N THR A 77 9.82 1.90 -3.97
CA THR A 77 8.37 2.09 -3.90
C THR A 77 7.61 0.78 -4.00
N ILE A 78 6.29 0.87 -3.88
CA ILE A 78 5.37 -0.26 -4.05
C ILE A 78 4.83 -0.19 -5.48
N LEU A 79 5.10 -1.23 -6.26
CA LEU A 79 4.82 -1.26 -7.70
C LEU A 79 3.33 -1.03 -8.02
N ASN A 80 2.43 -1.61 -7.23
CA ASN A 80 0.98 -1.51 -7.40
C ASN A 80 0.34 -0.50 -6.44
N SER A 81 1.05 0.56 -6.06
CA SER A 81 0.54 1.54 -5.08
C SER A 81 -0.63 2.37 -5.64
N PRO A 82 -1.71 2.55 -4.81
CA PRO A 82 -1.97 1.89 -3.54
C PRO A 82 -2.38 0.42 -3.74
N GLY A 83 -1.72 -0.48 -2.98
CA GLY A 83 -2.09 -1.90 -2.99
C GLY A 83 -3.40 -2.14 -2.23
N THR A 84 -4.43 -2.62 -2.90
CA THR A 84 -5.75 -2.85 -2.32
C THR A 84 -5.80 -4.16 -1.56
N ILE A 85 -6.27 -4.12 -0.30
CA ILE A 85 -6.56 -5.28 0.52
C ILE A 85 -8.07 -5.30 0.79
N ASP A 86 -8.76 -6.19 0.13
CA ASP A 86 -10.22 -6.33 0.24
C ASP A 86 -10.65 -6.90 1.59
N SER A 87 -11.89 -6.58 2.01
CA SER A 87 -12.44 -7.04 3.28
C SER A 87 -12.63 -8.56 3.36
N ASP A 88 -12.66 -9.27 2.24
CA ASP A 88 -12.78 -10.73 2.14
C ASP A 88 -11.46 -11.44 1.84
N TYR A 89 -10.35 -10.72 1.65
CA TYR A 89 -9.03 -11.32 1.53
C TYR A 89 -8.59 -11.95 2.86
N ARG A 90 -8.10 -13.19 2.82
CA ARG A 90 -7.64 -13.97 4.00
C ARG A 90 -6.22 -14.50 3.87
N GLY A 91 -5.55 -14.20 2.76
CA GLY A 91 -4.16 -14.55 2.58
C GLY A 91 -3.21 -13.66 3.40
N GLU A 92 -1.94 -14.02 3.41
CA GLU A 92 -0.90 -13.18 3.96
C GLU A 92 -0.76 -11.90 3.13
N ILE A 93 -0.68 -10.76 3.81
CA ILE A 93 -0.33 -9.49 3.17
C ILE A 93 1.12 -9.55 2.73
N LYS A 94 1.36 -9.30 1.45
CA LYS A 94 2.71 -9.20 0.89
C LYS A 94 2.86 -7.89 0.14
N ILE A 95 4.04 -7.31 0.16
CA ILE A 95 4.33 -6.02 -0.46
C ILE A 95 5.22 -6.21 -1.68
N ILE A 96 4.78 -5.70 -2.84
CA ILE A 96 5.52 -5.75 -4.10
C ILE A 96 6.44 -4.53 -4.15
N LEU A 97 7.70 -4.68 -3.75
CA LEU A 97 8.69 -3.62 -3.85
C LEU A 97 9.38 -3.61 -5.20
N ILE A 98 9.71 -2.41 -5.67
CA ILE A 98 10.56 -2.16 -6.84
C ILE A 98 11.63 -1.12 -6.49
N ASN A 99 12.84 -1.29 -7.05
CA ASN A 99 13.93 -0.33 -6.93
C ASN A 99 14.08 0.45 -8.24
N HIS A 100 13.82 1.75 -8.22
CA HIS A 100 14.01 2.63 -9.39
C HIS A 100 15.39 3.28 -9.45
N PHE A 101 16.19 3.20 -8.38
CA PHE A 101 17.54 3.77 -8.37
C PHE A 101 18.55 2.81 -8.97
N SER A 102 19.65 3.36 -9.53
CA SER A 102 20.79 2.59 -10.05
C SER A 102 21.60 1.87 -8.98
N LYS A 103 21.48 2.31 -7.72
CA LYS A 103 22.14 1.66 -6.59
C LYS A 103 21.31 0.49 -6.08
N MET A 104 21.99 -0.65 -5.84
CA MET A 104 21.40 -1.79 -5.16
C MET A 104 20.89 -1.38 -3.77
N PHE A 105 19.66 -1.83 -3.43
CA PHE A 105 19.06 -1.64 -2.12
C PHE A 105 18.94 -2.98 -1.39
N THR A 106 19.33 -3.02 -0.13
CA THR A 106 19.22 -4.23 0.69
C THR A 106 18.02 -4.14 1.62
N ILE A 107 17.02 -5.00 1.41
CA ILE A 107 15.92 -5.20 2.33
C ILE A 107 16.43 -6.08 3.48
N LYS A 108 16.31 -5.57 4.72
CA LYS A 108 16.72 -6.31 5.92
C LYS A 108 15.53 -6.88 6.67
N PRO A 109 15.69 -7.96 7.44
CA PRO A 109 14.65 -8.44 8.36
C PRO A 109 14.14 -7.31 9.26
N ASN A 110 12.83 -7.27 9.48
CA ASN A 110 12.14 -6.24 10.28
C ASN A 110 12.30 -4.79 9.79
N MET A 111 12.83 -4.58 8.57
CA MET A 111 12.85 -3.25 7.96
C MET A 111 11.42 -2.79 7.66
N ARG A 112 11.10 -1.54 7.99
CA ARG A 112 9.82 -0.91 7.61
C ARG A 112 9.81 -0.65 6.12
N ILE A 113 8.97 -1.35 5.37
CA ILE A 113 8.95 -1.37 3.91
C ILE A 113 7.73 -0.71 3.27
N GLY A 114 6.70 -0.46 4.04
CA GLY A 114 5.46 0.16 3.60
C GLY A 114 4.63 0.61 4.79
N GLN A 115 3.45 1.10 4.53
CA GLN A 115 2.44 1.43 5.52
C GLN A 115 1.06 1.01 5.03
N ILE A 116 0.16 0.65 5.95
CA ILE A 116 -1.23 0.36 5.63
C ILE A 116 -2.15 1.43 6.22
N VAL A 117 -3.07 1.92 5.40
CA VAL A 117 -4.14 2.85 5.80
C VAL A 117 -5.47 2.16 5.58
N PHE A 118 -6.40 2.26 6.53
CA PHE A 118 -7.74 1.73 6.35
C PHE A 118 -8.68 2.86 5.95
N ALA A 119 -9.50 2.61 4.92
CA ALA A 119 -10.45 3.58 4.37
C ALA A 119 -11.83 2.96 4.19
N PRO A 120 -12.91 3.74 4.36
CA PRO A 120 -14.25 3.30 3.97
C PRO A 120 -14.34 3.19 2.45
N ILE A 121 -15.15 2.25 1.96
CA ILE A 121 -15.43 2.08 0.54
C ILE A 121 -16.89 2.37 0.23
N VAL A 122 -17.15 2.91 -0.95
CA VAL A 122 -18.50 3.11 -1.49
C VAL A 122 -18.76 2.02 -2.52
N LYS A 123 -19.81 1.22 -2.32
CA LYS A 123 -20.29 0.29 -3.36
C LYS A 123 -21.15 1.07 -4.33
N ILE A 124 -20.86 0.97 -5.61
CA ILE A 124 -21.60 1.62 -6.68
C ILE A 124 -22.28 0.59 -7.57
N GLN A 125 -23.37 1.00 -8.19
CA GLN A 125 -24.00 0.30 -9.30
C GLN A 125 -23.78 1.12 -10.57
N LEU A 126 -23.14 0.53 -11.57
CA LEU A 126 -22.96 1.15 -12.87
C LEU A 126 -24.23 0.99 -13.70
N GLN A 127 -24.67 2.09 -14.33
CA GLN A 127 -25.79 2.12 -15.26
C GLN A 127 -25.35 2.80 -16.56
N LEU A 128 -25.66 2.19 -17.68
CA LEU A 128 -25.43 2.80 -18.99
C LEU A 128 -26.39 3.99 -19.18
N GLY A 129 -25.85 5.12 -19.64
CA GLY A 129 -26.63 6.34 -19.88
C GLY A 129 -25.80 7.40 -20.58
N ASP A 130 -26.42 8.51 -20.96
CA ASP A 130 -25.75 9.68 -21.48
C ASP A 130 -25.24 10.55 -20.34
N VAL A 131 -23.93 10.82 -20.29
CA VAL A 131 -23.31 11.67 -19.28
C VAL A 131 -23.36 13.17 -19.62
N ASN A 132 -23.81 13.53 -20.83
CA ASN A 132 -23.89 14.92 -21.30
C ASN A 132 -25.20 15.60 -20.91
N ILE A 133 -26.08 14.94 -20.13
CA ILE A 133 -27.36 15.48 -19.65
C ILE A 133 -27.18 16.81 -18.90
N PHE A 134 -26.02 16.96 -18.21
CA PHE A 134 -25.66 18.18 -17.49
C PHE A 134 -24.36 18.74 -18.02
N GLU A 135 -24.41 19.93 -18.64
CA GLU A 135 -23.20 20.63 -19.05
C GLU A 135 -22.40 21.11 -17.85
N THR A 136 -21.07 20.96 -17.92
CA THR A 136 -20.16 21.49 -16.92
C THR A 136 -19.17 22.45 -17.58
N LYS A 137 -18.67 23.44 -16.84
CA LYS A 137 -17.64 24.39 -17.34
C LYS A 137 -16.37 23.66 -17.80
N ARG A 138 -16.05 22.50 -17.23
CA ARG A 138 -14.90 21.70 -17.61
C ARG A 138 -15.15 20.89 -18.88
N SER A 139 -16.39 20.39 -19.09
CA SER A 139 -16.78 19.50 -20.20
C SER A 139 -15.75 18.34 -20.37
N SER A 140 -15.30 18.10 -21.59
CA SER A 140 -14.31 17.05 -21.91
C SER A 140 -12.84 17.47 -21.69
N LYS A 141 -12.58 18.67 -21.20
CA LYS A 141 -11.23 19.18 -21.00
C LYS A 141 -10.51 18.41 -19.88
N GLY A 142 -9.34 17.85 -20.19
CA GLY A 142 -8.50 17.10 -19.27
C GLY A 142 -7.02 17.16 -19.70
N PHE A 143 -6.19 16.28 -19.16
CA PHE A 143 -4.79 16.08 -19.58
C PHE A 143 -3.95 17.37 -19.62
N GLY A 144 -4.08 18.21 -18.57
CA GLY A 144 -3.32 19.45 -18.47
C GLY A 144 -3.94 20.63 -19.22
N SER A 145 -5.24 20.58 -19.57
CA SER A 145 -5.94 21.68 -20.25
C SER A 145 -5.97 23.01 -19.49
N THR A 146 -5.58 23.03 -18.21
CA THR A 146 -5.45 24.24 -17.37
C THR A 146 -4.06 24.85 -17.39
N GLY A 147 -3.12 24.26 -18.15
CA GLY A 147 -1.73 24.71 -18.21
C GLY A 147 -0.87 24.23 -17.03
N LEU A 148 0.37 24.68 -16.99
CA LEU A 148 1.33 24.41 -15.93
C LEU A 148 1.48 25.60 -14.96
N GLU A 149 0.88 26.75 -15.27
CA GLU A 149 0.86 27.99 -14.50
C GLU A 149 -0.57 28.44 -14.22
#